data_1c9a66756e73f7df6a8a863c06348292
#
_entry.id   1c9a66756e73f7df6a8a863c06348292
#
_cell.length_a   1.000
_cell.length_b   1.000
_cell.length_c   1.000
_cell.angle_alpha   90.00
_cell.angle_beta   90.00
_cell.angle_gamma   90.00
#
_symmetry.space_group_name_H-M   'P 1'
#
loop_
_entity.id
_entity.type
_entity.pdbx_description
1 polymer ?
#
loop_
_entity_poly.entity_id
_entity_poly.type
_entity_poly.pdbx_seq_one_letter_code
_entity_poly.pdbx_strand_id
1 'polypeptide(L)'
;MNGIDCLQQNIASYLKTDFEKELFDAVFVNLHEKGNKLRLNNFAYAARELTRHFLSRLAPDKDVLNAPWFIPNDSQRPKAITREQRIRYAILGYLDETFARNTLQFDFTHISKDLRKSIDDLSKYTHVNPETFNVEEDKILELTLNILEST
;
A
#
# COMPACT_ATOMS: atom_id res chain seq x y z
N MET A 1 8.99 23.97 0.18
CA MET A 1 8.88 22.53 0.47
C MET A 1 8.07 21.90 -0.65
N ASN A 2 8.61 20.90 -1.31
CA ASN A 2 7.93 20.23 -2.42
C ASN A 2 6.79 19.37 -1.82
N GLY A 3 5.67 19.20 -2.52
CA GLY A 3 4.54 18.39 -2.03
C GLY A 3 4.94 16.95 -1.63
N ILE A 4 5.91 16.37 -2.34
CA ILE A 4 6.48 15.05 -2.01
C ILE A 4 7.18 15.08 -0.64
N ASP A 5 7.93 16.13 -0.30
CA ASP A 5 8.64 16.22 0.98
C ASP A 5 7.66 16.25 2.17
N CYS A 6 6.54 16.94 2.00
CA CYS A 6 5.49 17.02 3.03
C CYS A 6 4.82 15.65 3.24
N LEU A 7 4.46 14.96 2.15
CA LEU A 7 3.88 13.62 2.20
C LEU A 7 4.86 12.61 2.78
N GLN A 8 6.14 12.70 2.43
CA GLN A 8 7.19 11.86 2.98
C GLN A 8 7.27 12.00 4.52
N GLN A 9 7.28 13.23 5.03
CA GLN A 9 7.32 13.47 6.48
C GLN A 9 6.07 12.95 7.19
N ASN A 10 4.89 13.12 6.60
CA ASN A 10 3.64 12.60 7.15
C ASN A 10 3.67 11.08 7.24
N ILE A 11 3.99 10.39 6.17
CA ILE A 11 4.05 8.92 6.13
C ILE A 11 5.07 8.41 7.14
N ALA A 12 6.26 9.02 7.23
CA ALA A 12 7.31 8.62 8.16
C ALA A 12 6.84 8.58 9.62
N SER A 13 5.87 9.43 9.99
CA SER A 13 5.32 9.47 11.35
C SER A 13 4.53 8.22 11.74
N TYR A 14 4.00 7.47 10.78
CA TYR A 14 3.22 6.24 10.98
C TYR A 14 4.08 4.97 11.00
N LEU A 15 5.35 5.06 10.58
CA LEU A 15 6.27 3.93 10.57
C LEU A 15 6.77 3.66 11.98
N LYS A 16 6.63 2.43 12.46
CA LYS A 16 6.94 2.08 13.85
C LYS A 16 8.22 1.26 14.00
N THR A 17 8.53 0.39 13.04
CA THR A 17 9.70 -0.47 13.11
C THR A 17 10.88 0.14 12.37
N ASP A 18 12.10 -0.18 12.81
CA ASP A 18 13.32 0.26 12.11
C ASP A 18 13.36 -0.30 10.68
N PHE A 19 12.89 -1.53 10.49
CA PHE A 19 12.76 -2.14 9.17
C PHE A 19 11.83 -1.35 8.25
N GLU A 20 10.66 -0.92 8.72
CA GLU A 20 9.75 -0.08 7.92
C GLU A 20 10.41 1.26 7.53
N LYS A 21 11.15 1.87 8.44
CA LYS A 21 11.86 3.14 8.20
C LYS A 21 12.98 2.97 7.18
N GLU A 22 13.80 1.93 7.32
CA GLU A 22 14.87 1.63 6.37
C GLU A 22 14.32 1.30 4.97
N LEU A 23 13.23 0.55 4.90
CA LEU A 23 12.57 0.24 3.64
C LEU A 23 11.94 1.47 2.99
N PHE A 24 11.39 2.38 3.80
CA PHE A 24 10.86 3.67 3.34
C PHE A 24 11.97 4.57 2.78
N ASP A 25 13.11 4.64 3.45
CA ASP A 25 14.27 5.36 2.94
C ASP A 25 14.74 4.77 1.60
N ALA A 26 14.76 3.44 1.46
CA ALA A 26 15.10 2.76 0.21
C ALA A 26 14.13 3.12 -0.93
N VAL A 27 12.84 3.33 -0.66
CA VAL A 27 11.87 3.79 -1.67
C VAL A 27 12.33 5.11 -2.29
N PHE A 28 12.73 6.08 -1.46
CA PHE A 28 13.15 7.40 -1.94
C PHE A 28 14.55 7.40 -2.54
N VAL A 29 15.48 6.60 -2.03
CA VAL A 29 16.80 6.41 -2.66
C VAL A 29 16.63 5.92 -4.09
N ASN A 30 15.82 4.89 -4.32
CA ASN A 30 15.52 4.40 -5.66
C ASN A 30 14.86 5.47 -6.55
N LEU A 31 13.93 6.24 -5.99
CA LEU A 31 13.27 7.32 -6.72
C LEU A 31 14.25 8.40 -7.21
N HIS A 32 15.30 8.70 -6.45
CA HIS A 32 16.27 9.74 -6.76
C HIS A 32 17.42 9.28 -7.68
N GLU A 33 17.54 8.00 -7.99
CA GLU A 33 18.56 7.46 -8.90
C GLU A 33 18.27 7.77 -10.37
N LYS A 34 18.32 9.03 -10.76
CA LYS A 34 17.91 9.51 -12.11
C LYS A 34 18.59 8.83 -13.30
N GLY A 35 19.81 8.31 -13.14
CA GLY A 35 20.53 7.58 -14.20
C GLY A 35 20.18 6.10 -14.32
N ASN A 36 19.42 5.56 -13.38
CA ASN A 36 19.06 4.14 -13.35
C ASN A 36 17.81 3.87 -14.18
N LYS A 37 17.94 3.13 -15.27
CA LYS A 37 16.79 2.75 -16.14
C LYS A 37 15.76 1.87 -15.43
N LEU A 38 16.13 1.17 -14.36
CA LEU A 38 15.24 0.40 -13.49
C LEU A 38 14.67 1.21 -12.32
N ARG A 39 14.88 2.51 -12.30
CA ARG A 39 14.50 3.41 -11.22
C ARG A 39 13.05 3.21 -10.76
N LEU A 40 12.11 3.24 -11.70
CA LEU A 40 10.69 3.07 -11.39
C LEU A 40 10.37 1.66 -10.92
N ASN A 41 10.98 0.63 -11.51
CA ASN A 41 10.79 -0.75 -11.11
C ASN A 41 11.28 -0.99 -9.67
N ASN A 42 12.45 -0.46 -9.33
CA ASN A 42 13.03 -0.56 -7.98
C ASN A 42 12.19 0.21 -6.95
N PHE A 43 11.76 1.43 -7.29
CA PHE A 43 10.84 2.21 -6.47
C PHE A 43 9.54 1.44 -6.20
N ALA A 44 8.89 0.93 -7.26
CA ALA A 44 7.65 0.19 -7.15
C ALA A 44 7.78 -1.09 -6.30
N TYR A 45 8.90 -1.81 -6.45
CA TYR A 45 9.19 -2.99 -5.65
C TYR A 45 9.32 -2.63 -4.16
N ALA A 46 10.15 -1.63 -3.82
CA ALA A 46 10.36 -1.20 -2.44
C ALA A 46 9.07 -0.68 -1.80
N ALA A 47 8.30 0.15 -2.52
CA ALA A 47 7.03 0.69 -2.03
C ALA A 47 5.98 -0.41 -1.82
N ARG A 48 5.90 -1.40 -2.72
CA ARG A 48 5.00 -2.56 -2.56
C ARG A 48 5.36 -3.39 -1.34
N GLU A 49 6.65 -3.65 -1.12
CA GLU A 49 7.10 -4.41 0.04
C GLU A 49 6.85 -3.64 1.35
N LEU A 50 7.08 -2.33 1.37
CA LEU A 50 6.73 -1.48 2.51
C LEU A 50 5.23 -1.57 2.83
N THR A 51 4.38 -1.41 1.83
CA THR A 51 2.92 -1.52 2.00
C THR A 51 2.51 -2.89 2.53
N ARG A 52 3.12 -3.97 2.03
CA ARG A 52 2.87 -5.33 2.50
C ARG A 52 3.21 -5.51 3.99
N HIS A 53 4.37 -5.05 4.39
CA HIS A 53 4.81 -5.13 5.80
C HIS A 53 3.97 -4.25 6.72
N PHE A 54 3.68 -3.02 6.29
CA PHE A 54 2.84 -2.08 7.01
C PHE A 54 1.42 -2.65 7.26
N LEU A 55 0.77 -3.16 6.21
CA LEU A 55 -0.54 -3.80 6.33
C LEU A 55 -0.49 -5.06 7.20
N SER A 56 0.57 -5.86 7.14
CA SER A 56 0.71 -7.05 7.98
C SER A 56 0.84 -6.68 9.46
N ARG A 57 1.44 -5.55 9.78
CA ARG A 57 1.53 -5.03 11.14
C ARG A 57 0.18 -4.48 11.63
N LEU A 58 -0.54 -3.73 10.79
CA LEU A 58 -1.86 -3.18 11.13
C LEU A 58 -2.96 -4.25 11.20
N ALA A 59 -2.82 -5.31 10.43
CA ALA A 59 -3.78 -6.39 10.30
C ALA A 59 -3.09 -7.75 10.46
N PRO A 60 -2.69 -8.12 11.70
CA PRO A 60 -2.06 -9.42 11.98
C PRO A 60 -2.98 -10.59 11.59
N ASP A 61 -2.42 -11.67 11.09
CA ASP A 61 -3.17 -12.82 10.60
C ASP A 61 -4.19 -13.33 11.62
N LYS A 62 -3.76 -13.48 12.87
CA LYS A 62 -4.63 -13.95 13.96
C LYS A 62 -5.86 -13.07 14.13
N ASP A 63 -5.69 -11.78 14.06
CA ASP A 63 -6.76 -10.82 14.30
C ASP A 63 -7.73 -10.77 13.13
N VAL A 64 -7.23 -10.83 11.89
CA VAL A 64 -8.05 -10.90 10.68
C VAL A 64 -8.90 -12.18 10.67
N LEU A 65 -8.29 -13.33 10.98
CA LEU A 65 -9.00 -14.63 11.02
C LEU A 65 -10.07 -14.69 12.10
N ASN A 66 -9.93 -13.92 13.18
CA ASN A 66 -10.93 -13.84 14.26
C ASN A 66 -11.99 -12.76 14.04
N ALA A 67 -11.89 -11.97 12.98
CA ALA A 67 -12.86 -10.91 12.71
C ALA A 67 -14.25 -11.51 12.40
N PRO A 68 -15.34 -10.96 12.95
CA PRO A 68 -16.69 -11.50 12.76
C PRO A 68 -17.14 -11.57 11.29
N TRP A 69 -16.57 -10.71 10.47
CA TRP A 69 -16.89 -10.63 9.03
C TRP A 69 -15.96 -11.49 8.16
N PHE A 70 -14.96 -12.17 8.74
CA PHE A 70 -14.02 -12.97 7.96
C PHE A 70 -14.70 -14.20 7.35
N ILE A 71 -14.59 -14.33 6.04
CA ILE A 71 -15.04 -15.50 5.28
C ILE A 71 -13.85 -16.00 4.46
N PRO A 72 -13.46 -17.28 4.57
CA PRO A 72 -12.41 -17.84 3.74
C PRO A 72 -12.70 -17.67 2.25
N ASN A 73 -11.74 -17.13 1.52
CA ASN A 73 -11.86 -16.94 0.07
C ASN A 73 -11.57 -18.24 -0.72
N ASP A 74 -10.85 -19.17 -0.10
CA ASP A 74 -10.45 -20.45 -0.69
C ASP A 74 -10.74 -21.57 0.32
N SER A 75 -11.64 -22.48 -0.03
CA SER A 75 -12.02 -23.60 0.84
C SER A 75 -10.88 -24.59 1.10
N GLN A 76 -9.90 -24.68 0.20
CA GLN A 76 -8.72 -25.54 0.36
C GLN A 76 -7.65 -24.87 1.24
N ARG A 77 -7.69 -23.55 1.35
CA ARG A 77 -6.79 -22.75 2.19
C ARG A 77 -7.58 -21.79 3.07
N PRO A 78 -8.35 -22.31 4.06
CA PRO A 78 -9.29 -21.52 4.84
C PRO A 78 -8.62 -20.43 5.71
N LYS A 79 -7.31 -20.52 5.96
CA LYS A 79 -6.54 -19.50 6.68
C LYS A 79 -5.79 -18.53 5.76
N ALA A 80 -5.96 -18.63 4.45
CA ALA A 80 -5.39 -17.69 3.52
C ALA A 80 -6.13 -16.35 3.60
N ILE A 81 -5.42 -15.28 3.84
CA ILE A 81 -5.95 -13.92 3.96
C ILE A 81 -5.66 -13.17 2.66
N THR A 82 -6.71 -12.65 2.03
CA THR A 82 -6.57 -11.81 0.85
C THR A 82 -6.09 -10.41 1.24
N ARG A 83 -5.50 -9.71 0.28
CA ARG A 83 -5.11 -8.29 0.46
C ARG A 83 -6.31 -7.43 0.87
N GLU A 84 -7.46 -7.65 0.25
CA GLU A 84 -8.69 -6.92 0.55
C GLU A 84 -9.18 -7.14 1.98
N GLN A 85 -9.15 -8.38 2.47
CA GLN A 85 -9.47 -8.70 3.86
C GLN A 85 -8.51 -8.01 4.84
N ARG A 86 -7.24 -7.94 4.49
CA ARG A 86 -6.22 -7.26 5.31
C ARG A 86 -6.43 -5.76 5.34
N ILE A 87 -6.71 -5.13 4.21
CA ILE A 87 -7.07 -3.71 4.12
C ILE A 87 -8.35 -3.43 4.93
N ARG A 88 -9.37 -4.28 4.81
CA ARG A 88 -10.60 -4.14 5.58
C ARG A 88 -10.33 -4.15 7.09
N TYR A 89 -9.53 -5.09 7.55
CA TYR A 89 -9.16 -5.14 8.97
C TYR A 89 -8.35 -3.93 9.42
N ALA A 90 -7.38 -3.51 8.63
CA ALA A 90 -6.55 -2.34 8.95
C ALA A 90 -7.38 -1.05 9.12
N ILE A 91 -8.47 -0.92 8.38
CA ILE A 91 -9.35 0.26 8.41
C ILE A 91 -10.48 0.11 9.43
N LEU A 92 -11.19 -1.00 9.44
CA LEU A 92 -12.40 -1.20 10.22
C LEU A 92 -12.19 -2.07 11.49
N GLY A 93 -11.13 -2.87 11.54
CA GLY A 93 -10.96 -3.84 12.62
C GLY A 93 -12.13 -4.85 12.65
N TYR A 94 -12.80 -4.95 13.78
CA TYR A 94 -13.99 -5.80 13.96
C TYR A 94 -15.31 -5.10 13.61
N LEU A 95 -15.29 -3.84 13.23
CA LEU A 95 -16.50 -3.09 12.93
C LEU A 95 -17.23 -3.65 11.71
N ASP A 96 -18.55 -3.66 11.80
CA ASP A 96 -19.42 -3.95 10.67
C ASP A 96 -19.38 -2.78 9.67
N GLU A 97 -19.32 -3.11 8.38
CA GLU A 97 -19.24 -2.11 7.31
C GLU A 97 -20.51 -1.24 7.23
N THR A 98 -21.68 -1.85 7.46
CA THR A 98 -22.96 -1.13 7.47
C THR A 98 -23.02 -0.15 8.64
N PHE A 99 -22.52 -0.55 9.82
CA PHE A 99 -22.43 0.33 10.98
C PHE A 99 -21.47 1.51 10.72
N ALA A 100 -20.30 1.25 10.13
CA ALA A 100 -19.34 2.27 9.79
C ALA A 100 -19.93 3.31 8.82
N ARG A 101 -20.64 2.85 7.79
CA ARG A 101 -21.28 3.70 6.79
C ARG A 101 -22.42 4.53 7.39
N ASN A 102 -23.35 3.90 8.09
CA ASN A 102 -24.61 4.53 8.52
C ASN A 102 -24.43 5.36 9.81
N THR A 103 -23.57 4.91 10.72
CA THR A 103 -23.41 5.56 12.04
C THR A 103 -22.21 6.48 12.10
N LEU A 104 -21.06 6.06 11.52
CA LEU A 104 -19.83 6.84 11.52
C LEU A 104 -19.69 7.69 10.26
N GLN A 105 -20.58 7.55 9.29
CA GLN A 105 -20.53 8.22 7.97
C GLN A 105 -19.21 7.97 7.22
N PHE A 106 -18.65 6.79 7.41
CA PHE A 106 -17.36 6.39 6.86
C PHE A 106 -17.54 5.44 5.67
N ASP A 107 -17.13 5.90 4.48
CA ASP A 107 -17.20 5.10 3.26
C ASP A 107 -15.93 4.26 3.05
N PHE A 108 -15.93 3.08 3.65
CA PHE A 108 -14.87 2.09 3.47
C PHE A 108 -14.66 1.69 2.00
N THR A 109 -15.72 1.57 1.23
CA THR A 109 -15.66 1.07 -0.16
C THR A 109 -14.78 1.96 -1.03
N HIS A 110 -14.92 3.26 -0.89
CA HIS A 110 -14.13 4.23 -1.66
C HIS A 110 -12.64 4.16 -1.30
N ILE A 111 -12.33 4.24 -0.01
CA ILE A 111 -10.95 4.22 0.50
C ILE A 111 -10.24 2.90 0.14
N SER A 112 -10.91 1.77 0.33
CA SER A 112 -10.32 0.46 0.02
C SER A 112 -10.08 0.27 -1.47
N LYS A 113 -10.95 0.82 -2.33
CA LYS A 113 -10.79 0.78 -3.78
C LYS A 113 -9.56 1.58 -4.23
N ASP A 114 -9.38 2.79 -3.70
CA ASP A 114 -8.25 3.65 -4.07
C ASP A 114 -6.93 3.06 -3.62
N LEU A 115 -6.85 2.58 -2.38
CA LEU A 115 -5.66 1.92 -1.86
C LEU A 115 -5.33 0.64 -2.66
N ARG A 116 -6.34 -0.17 -2.98
CA ARG A 116 -6.13 -1.38 -3.80
C ARG A 116 -5.61 -1.05 -5.18
N LYS A 117 -6.18 -0.04 -5.84
CA LYS A 117 -5.71 0.43 -7.15
C LYS A 117 -4.24 0.85 -7.10
N SER A 118 -3.84 1.61 -6.08
CA SER A 118 -2.44 2.05 -5.92
C SER A 118 -1.49 0.88 -5.74
N ILE A 119 -1.86 -0.14 -4.96
CA ILE A 119 -1.06 -1.35 -4.78
C ILE A 119 -0.98 -2.16 -6.09
N ASP A 120 -2.06 -2.23 -6.86
CA ASP A 120 -2.09 -2.92 -8.15
C ASP A 120 -1.22 -2.19 -9.18
N ASP A 121 -1.23 -0.87 -9.20
CA ASP A 121 -0.33 -0.05 -10.01
C ASP A 121 1.14 -0.29 -9.64
N LEU A 122 1.49 -0.32 -8.35
CA LEU A 122 2.83 -0.70 -7.90
C LEU A 122 3.22 -2.10 -8.39
N SER A 123 2.30 -3.06 -8.30
CA SER A 123 2.56 -4.44 -8.73
C SER A 123 2.85 -4.53 -10.23
N LYS A 124 2.18 -3.72 -11.05
CA LYS A 124 2.45 -3.62 -12.48
C LYS A 124 3.90 -3.19 -12.75
N TYR A 125 4.38 -2.18 -12.05
CA TYR A 125 5.73 -1.63 -12.25
C TYR A 125 6.85 -2.44 -11.62
N THR A 126 6.56 -3.46 -10.80
CA THR A 126 7.58 -4.39 -10.31
C THR A 126 8.13 -5.33 -11.39
N HIS A 127 7.42 -5.47 -12.51
CA HIS A 127 7.85 -6.28 -13.62
C HIS A 127 8.50 -5.42 -14.71
N VAL A 128 9.66 -5.86 -15.20
CA VAL A 128 10.39 -5.17 -16.27
C VAL A 128 9.83 -5.62 -17.62
N ASN A 129 9.23 -4.68 -18.33
CA ASN A 129 8.75 -4.86 -19.71
C ASN A 129 8.87 -3.50 -20.45
N PRO A 130 8.64 -3.43 -21.78
CA PRO A 130 8.83 -2.20 -22.54
C PRO A 130 8.07 -0.98 -22.00
N GLU A 131 6.88 -1.17 -21.43
CA GLU A 131 6.04 -0.09 -20.91
C GLU A 131 6.47 0.40 -19.53
N THR A 132 7.22 -0.42 -18.77
CA THR A 132 7.64 -0.12 -17.40
C THR A 132 9.13 0.15 -17.26
N PHE A 133 9.89 -0.06 -18.34
CA PHE A 133 11.35 0.14 -18.37
C PHE A 133 11.70 1.55 -18.85
N ASN A 134 12.65 2.20 -18.19
CA ASN A 134 13.15 3.53 -18.57
C ASN A 134 12.04 4.59 -18.77
N VAL A 135 11.09 4.62 -17.84
CA VAL A 135 9.94 5.52 -17.87
C VAL A 135 10.38 6.97 -17.66
N GLU A 136 9.73 7.91 -18.35
CA GLU A 136 10.00 9.33 -18.28
C GLU A 136 9.72 9.92 -16.89
N GLU A 137 10.45 10.98 -16.55
CA GLU A 137 10.42 11.64 -15.24
C GLU A 137 9.01 12.09 -14.84
N ASP A 138 8.27 12.72 -15.76
CA ASP A 138 6.91 13.21 -15.48
C ASP A 138 5.96 12.08 -15.07
N LYS A 139 6.10 10.91 -15.71
CA LYS A 139 5.31 9.73 -15.36
C LYS A 139 5.70 9.16 -13.99
N ILE A 140 6.98 9.18 -13.66
CA ILE A 140 7.46 8.75 -12.34
C ILE A 140 6.90 9.65 -11.24
N LEU A 141 6.91 10.97 -11.45
CA LEU A 141 6.36 11.94 -10.50
C LEU A 141 4.86 11.77 -10.31
N GLU A 142 4.10 11.62 -11.41
CA GLU A 142 2.65 11.35 -11.35
C GLU A 142 2.33 10.11 -10.53
N LEU A 143 3.01 8.98 -10.81
CA LEU A 143 2.81 7.73 -10.10
C LEU A 143 3.19 7.84 -8.62
N THR A 144 4.29 8.52 -8.31
CA THR A 144 4.74 8.75 -6.93
C THR A 144 3.70 9.52 -6.14
N LEU A 145 3.17 10.60 -6.69
CA LEU A 145 2.13 11.40 -6.03
C LEU A 145 0.86 10.58 -5.80
N ASN A 146 0.37 9.87 -6.81
CA ASN A 146 -0.83 9.03 -6.70
C ASN A 146 -0.70 7.95 -5.60
N ILE A 147 0.48 7.36 -5.46
CA ILE A 147 0.75 6.35 -4.44
C ILE A 147 0.80 6.98 -3.05
N LEU A 148 1.53 8.09 -2.90
CA LEU A 148 1.67 8.77 -1.60
C LEU A 148 0.36 9.39 -1.11
N GLU A 149 -0.48 9.89 -2.00
CA GLU A 149 -1.79 10.47 -1.65
C GLU A 149 -2.82 9.41 -1.25
N SER A 150 -2.68 8.16 -1.72
CA SER A 150 -3.59 7.05 -1.39
C SER A 150 -3.16 6.25 -0.16
N THR A 151 -1.99 6.54 0.39
CA THR A 151 -1.46 5.89 1.60
C THR A 151 -1.75 6.70 2.84
#